data_817c0c5e5e662a3b932358bf53a6f551
#
_entry.id   817c0c5e5e662a3b932358bf53a6f551
#
_cell.length_a   1.000
_cell.length_b   1.000
_cell.length_c   1.000
_cell.angle_alpha   90.00
_cell.angle_beta   90.00
_cell.angle_gamma   90.00
#
_symmetry.space_group_name_H-M   'P 1'
#
loop_
_entity.id
_entity.type
_entity.pdbx_description
1 polymer ?
#
loop_
_entity_poly.entity_id
_entity_poly.type
_entity_poly.pdbx_seq_one_letter_code
_entity_poly.pdbx_strand_id
1 'polypeptide(L)'
;YKGRLTFESPMLFSLAFIPNFLLGGVTGVMLAMASADYQYHNTYFLVAHFHYTLVTGVVFACLAGLIFWYPKMMGYKLNETLNKWCFWLFMIGFNVCFLPQFILGLDGMPRRLYTYMPSDGWWLLNFISTIGALLMGIGFLFLVASIVYAHIKAPREATGDNWDGLGRTLEWSTASAIPPKYNFAITPDWNDYDTFVDMKEHGRHYLDNHNYKDIHMPNDTPVGFWMGIFFTIGGFFLIFETLVPAIICLAGIFITMIWRSFQIDHGYHIHASEVAETEKRLREARIKEREAVSHES
;
A
#
# COMPACT_ATOMS: atom_id res chain seq x y z
N TYR A 1 17.11 2.96 -17.00
CA TYR A 1 17.70 3.14 -18.33
C TYR A 1 16.64 3.70 -19.30
N LYS A 2 16.88 4.88 -19.86
CA LYS A 2 15.96 5.63 -20.75
C LYS A 2 14.59 6.02 -20.14
N GLY A 3 14.35 5.82 -18.85
CA GLY A 3 13.12 6.23 -18.17
C GLY A 3 13.22 7.66 -17.66
N ARG A 4 12.08 8.34 -17.52
CA ARG A 4 11.95 9.61 -16.80
C ARG A 4 11.44 9.32 -15.39
N LEU A 5 12.21 9.70 -14.39
CA LEU A 5 11.81 9.57 -13.00
C LEU A 5 11.15 10.87 -12.51
N THR A 6 10.04 10.74 -11.82
CA THR A 6 9.40 11.82 -11.08
C THR A 6 9.52 11.51 -9.59
N PHE A 7 10.01 12.48 -8.82
CA PHE A 7 10.24 12.31 -7.38
C PHE A 7 8.99 12.72 -6.59
N GLU A 8 7.89 12.04 -6.88
CA GLU A 8 6.67 12.13 -6.10
C GLU A 8 6.71 11.18 -4.89
N SER A 9 5.84 11.42 -3.92
CA SER A 9 5.90 10.71 -2.64
C SER A 9 5.90 9.18 -2.74
N PRO A 10 5.16 8.50 -3.63
CA PRO A 10 5.27 7.05 -3.79
C PRO A 10 6.66 6.60 -4.23
N MET A 11 7.29 7.35 -5.15
CA MET A 11 8.65 7.06 -5.62
C MET A 11 9.68 7.27 -4.50
N LEU A 12 9.52 8.33 -3.68
CA LEU A 12 10.42 8.60 -2.56
C LEU A 12 10.39 7.44 -1.54
N PHE A 13 9.22 6.94 -1.17
CA PHE A 13 9.09 5.77 -0.30
C PHE A 13 9.71 4.51 -0.92
N SER A 14 9.51 4.28 -2.21
CA SER A 14 10.09 3.13 -2.93
C SER A 14 11.62 3.21 -3.04
N LEU A 15 12.17 4.40 -3.27
CA LEU A 15 13.62 4.61 -3.30
C LEU A 15 14.25 4.45 -1.91
N ALA A 16 13.58 4.94 -0.85
CA ALA A 16 14.06 4.81 0.52
C ALA A 16 13.99 3.36 1.02
N PHE A 17 13.04 2.56 0.53
CA PHE A 17 12.96 1.13 0.83
C PHE A 17 14.27 0.40 0.52
N ILE A 18 14.85 0.62 -0.67
CA ILE A 18 16.00 -0.15 -1.16
C ILE A 18 17.20 -0.07 -0.21
N PRO A 19 17.77 1.12 0.11
CA PRO A 19 18.97 1.21 0.94
C PRO A 19 18.72 0.78 2.40
N ASN A 20 17.53 1.09 2.94
CA ASN A 20 17.23 0.71 4.32
C ASN A 20 17.01 -0.81 4.45
N PHE A 21 16.30 -1.42 3.50
CA PHE A 21 16.12 -2.87 3.47
C PHE A 21 17.46 -3.60 3.23
N LEU A 22 18.35 -3.05 2.40
CA LEU A 22 19.69 -3.58 2.20
C LEU A 22 20.50 -3.55 3.50
N LEU A 23 20.43 -2.47 4.27
CA LEU A 23 21.08 -2.38 5.59
C LEU A 23 20.51 -3.45 6.54
N GLY A 24 19.19 -3.63 6.55
CA GLY A 24 18.54 -4.73 7.26
C GLY A 24 19.05 -6.10 6.82
N GLY A 25 19.19 -6.34 5.52
CA GLY A 25 19.71 -7.59 4.97
C GLY A 25 21.16 -7.88 5.38
N VAL A 26 22.05 -6.90 5.26
CA VAL A 26 23.46 -7.02 5.66
C VAL A 26 23.58 -7.33 7.15
N THR A 27 22.84 -6.61 8.00
CA THR A 27 22.85 -6.89 9.45
C THR A 27 22.23 -8.24 9.79
N GLY A 28 21.30 -8.76 8.96
CA GLY A 28 20.79 -10.12 9.06
C GLY A 28 21.84 -11.19 8.76
N VAL A 29 22.70 -10.95 7.76
CA VAL A 29 23.84 -11.84 7.48
C VAL A 29 24.80 -11.84 8.67
N MET A 30 25.04 -10.68 9.31
CA MET A 30 25.88 -10.61 10.54
C MET A 30 25.28 -11.47 11.66
N LEU A 31 23.96 -11.42 11.87
CA LEU A 31 23.26 -12.26 12.86
C LEU A 31 23.28 -13.75 12.50
N ALA A 32 23.31 -14.09 11.20
CA ALA A 32 23.41 -15.49 10.76
C ALA A 32 24.80 -16.12 10.99
N MET A 33 25.83 -15.30 11.22
CA MET A 33 27.17 -15.76 11.51
C MET A 33 27.28 -16.11 13.00
N ALA A 34 27.47 -17.39 13.34
CA ALA A 34 27.49 -17.87 14.73
C ALA A 34 28.46 -17.09 15.61
N SER A 35 29.68 -16.80 15.13
CA SER A 35 30.70 -16.05 15.89
C SER A 35 30.25 -14.61 16.22
N ALA A 36 29.49 -13.96 15.34
CA ALA A 36 28.96 -12.63 15.56
C ALA A 36 27.68 -12.69 16.40
N ASP A 37 26.83 -13.70 16.21
CA ASP A 37 25.56 -13.84 16.91
C ASP A 37 25.75 -14.08 18.42
N TYR A 38 26.85 -14.67 18.85
CA TYR A 38 27.19 -14.72 20.29
C TYR A 38 27.21 -13.36 20.97
N GLN A 39 27.58 -12.29 20.23
CA GLN A 39 27.59 -10.91 20.73
C GLN A 39 26.22 -10.25 20.57
N TYR A 40 25.52 -10.51 19.45
CA TYR A 40 24.33 -9.74 19.04
C TYR A 40 23.02 -10.39 19.45
N HIS A 41 23.03 -11.68 19.78
CA HIS A 41 21.84 -12.43 20.13
C HIS A 41 21.10 -11.81 21.31
N ASN A 42 19.80 -11.66 21.19
CA ASN A 42 18.94 -11.07 22.22
C ASN A 42 19.31 -9.64 22.66
N THR A 43 20.04 -8.89 21.86
CA THR A 43 20.36 -7.47 22.11
C THR A 43 19.49 -6.53 21.26
N TYR A 44 19.64 -5.21 21.48
CA TYR A 44 19.01 -4.18 20.66
C TYR A 44 19.54 -4.15 19.21
N PHE A 45 20.67 -4.78 18.92
CA PHE A 45 21.12 -5.00 17.55
C PHE A 45 20.10 -5.80 16.73
N LEU A 46 19.57 -6.88 17.31
CA LEU A 46 18.51 -7.67 16.69
C LEU A 46 17.25 -6.84 16.49
N VAL A 47 16.91 -5.97 17.45
CA VAL A 47 15.74 -5.08 17.34
C VAL A 47 15.89 -4.10 16.17
N ALA A 48 17.06 -3.47 16.04
CA ALA A 48 17.36 -2.61 14.90
C ALA A 48 17.26 -3.37 13.58
N HIS A 49 17.89 -4.55 13.49
CA HIS A 49 17.89 -5.38 12.30
C HIS A 49 16.47 -5.67 11.80
N PHE A 50 15.61 -6.23 12.63
CA PHE A 50 14.29 -6.62 12.15
C PHE A 50 13.39 -5.42 11.86
N HIS A 51 13.61 -4.24 12.48
CA HIS A 51 12.90 -3.04 12.08
C HIS A 51 13.36 -2.52 10.72
N TYR A 52 14.65 -2.61 10.40
CA TYR A 52 15.16 -2.29 9.05
C TYR A 52 14.61 -3.23 7.97
N THR A 53 14.29 -4.47 8.29
CA THR A 53 13.64 -5.38 7.33
C THR A 53 12.12 -5.23 7.31
N LEU A 54 11.45 -5.20 8.47
CA LEU A 54 10.00 -5.18 8.56
C LEU A 54 9.39 -3.80 8.25
N VAL A 55 9.89 -2.73 8.87
CA VAL A 55 9.30 -1.40 8.66
C VAL A 55 9.54 -0.93 7.23
N THR A 56 10.73 -1.14 6.69
CA THR A 56 10.99 -0.79 5.30
C THR A 56 10.26 -1.73 4.34
N GLY A 57 10.29 -3.04 4.58
CA GLY A 57 9.66 -4.04 3.72
C GLY A 57 8.12 -3.96 3.72
N VAL A 58 7.51 -3.60 4.83
CA VAL A 58 6.04 -3.56 4.95
C VAL A 58 5.54 -2.12 4.97
N VAL A 59 5.98 -1.29 5.94
CA VAL A 59 5.36 0.03 6.14
C VAL A 59 5.70 0.99 5.00
N PHE A 60 6.98 1.09 4.59
CA PHE A 60 7.35 1.96 3.45
C PHE A 60 6.65 1.51 2.17
N ALA A 61 6.64 0.20 1.89
CA ALA A 61 5.97 -0.33 0.70
C ALA A 61 4.44 -0.11 0.75
N CYS A 62 3.80 -0.33 1.91
CA CYS A 62 2.37 -0.05 2.08
C CYS A 62 2.04 1.43 1.94
N LEU A 63 2.87 2.34 2.47
CA LEU A 63 2.67 3.79 2.31
C LEU A 63 2.84 4.21 0.85
N ALA A 64 3.88 3.70 0.17
CA ALA A 64 4.06 3.93 -1.26
C ALA A 64 2.83 3.48 -2.05
N GLY A 65 2.39 2.24 -1.84
CA GLY A 65 1.24 1.64 -2.52
C GLY A 65 -0.07 2.35 -2.18
N LEU A 66 -0.31 2.68 -0.91
CA LEU A 66 -1.50 3.41 -0.49
C LEU A 66 -1.60 4.75 -1.22
N ILE A 67 -0.54 5.56 -1.22
CA ILE A 67 -0.54 6.87 -1.88
C ILE A 67 -0.67 6.71 -3.39
N PHE A 68 0.02 5.72 -3.98
CA PHE A 68 0.03 5.48 -5.42
C PHE A 68 -1.33 5.07 -5.96
N TRP A 69 -2.02 4.13 -5.30
CA TRP A 69 -3.33 3.65 -5.73
C TRP A 69 -4.52 4.36 -5.07
N TYR A 70 -4.27 5.36 -4.22
CA TYR A 70 -5.34 6.10 -3.54
C TYR A 70 -6.39 6.68 -4.52
N PRO A 71 -6.01 7.27 -5.68
CA PRO A 71 -6.97 7.74 -6.66
C PRO A 71 -7.88 6.63 -7.19
N LYS A 72 -7.34 5.41 -7.37
CA LYS A 72 -8.13 4.24 -7.80
C LYS A 72 -9.12 3.75 -6.76
N MET A 73 -8.78 3.88 -5.47
CA MET A 73 -9.63 3.43 -4.38
C MET A 73 -10.72 4.45 -4.04
N MET A 74 -10.37 5.73 -3.99
CA MET A 74 -11.23 6.79 -3.45
C MET A 74 -11.64 7.86 -4.48
N GLY A 75 -11.01 7.88 -5.65
CA GLY A 75 -11.27 8.87 -6.70
C GLY A 75 -10.69 10.25 -6.45
N TYR A 76 -9.75 10.38 -5.51
CA TYR A 76 -9.05 11.63 -5.18
C TYR A 76 -7.57 11.41 -5.15
N LYS A 77 -6.80 12.37 -5.64
CA LYS A 77 -5.34 12.41 -5.44
C LYS A 77 -5.05 13.02 -4.05
N LEU A 78 -4.13 12.40 -3.32
CA LEU A 78 -3.67 12.92 -2.03
C LEU A 78 -2.80 14.17 -2.24
N ASN A 79 -2.75 15.04 -1.20
CA ASN A 79 -1.93 16.24 -1.25
C ASN A 79 -0.44 15.90 -1.20
N GLU A 80 0.26 16.17 -2.30
CA GLU A 80 1.67 15.80 -2.47
C GLU A 80 2.59 16.50 -1.46
N THR A 81 2.31 17.75 -1.08
CA THR A 81 3.10 18.46 -0.09
C THR A 81 3.01 17.79 1.30
N LEU A 82 1.80 17.42 1.72
CA LEU A 82 1.61 16.71 3.00
C LEU A 82 2.24 15.32 2.95
N ASN A 83 2.15 14.62 1.81
CA ASN A 83 2.77 13.31 1.64
C ASN A 83 4.30 13.39 1.65
N LYS A 84 4.91 14.44 1.09
CA LYS A 84 6.35 14.67 1.16
C LYS A 84 6.80 14.97 2.59
N TRP A 85 6.03 15.73 3.36
CA TRP A 85 6.30 15.91 4.79
C TRP A 85 6.18 14.58 5.55
N CYS A 86 5.15 13.79 5.28
CA CYS A 86 5.04 12.43 5.81
C CYS A 86 6.30 11.62 5.51
N PHE A 87 6.74 11.59 4.27
CA PHE A 87 7.94 10.84 3.86
C PHE A 87 9.19 11.28 4.62
N TRP A 88 9.52 12.57 4.61
CA TRP A 88 10.76 13.05 5.20
C TRP A 88 10.80 12.87 6.73
N LEU A 89 9.70 13.18 7.41
CA LEU A 89 9.62 12.98 8.86
C LEU A 89 9.68 11.49 9.21
N PHE A 90 9.00 10.65 8.44
CA PHE A 90 9.01 9.21 8.68
C PHE A 90 10.40 8.61 8.39
N MET A 91 11.03 8.96 7.27
CA MET A 91 12.35 8.47 6.87
C MET A 91 13.46 8.92 7.84
N ILE A 92 13.49 10.20 8.20
CA ILE A 92 14.46 10.73 9.17
C ILE A 92 14.18 10.12 10.54
N GLY A 93 12.93 10.12 10.99
CA GLY A 93 12.52 9.55 12.28
C GLY A 93 12.86 8.07 12.39
N PHE A 94 12.66 7.29 11.33
CA PHE A 94 13.02 5.88 11.27
C PHE A 94 14.52 5.67 11.51
N ASN A 95 15.37 6.39 10.79
CA ASN A 95 16.82 6.25 10.95
C ASN A 95 17.31 6.78 12.32
N VAL A 96 16.77 7.91 12.79
CA VAL A 96 17.07 8.43 14.13
C VAL A 96 16.61 7.47 15.24
N CYS A 97 15.52 6.73 15.01
CA CYS A 97 15.03 5.75 15.97
C CYS A 97 15.91 4.48 16.01
N PHE A 98 16.18 3.89 14.85
CA PHE A 98 16.73 2.54 14.81
C PHE A 98 18.25 2.44 14.58
N LEU A 99 18.93 3.43 13.99
CA LEU A 99 20.40 3.42 13.90
C LEU A 99 21.08 3.41 15.28
N PRO A 100 20.65 4.22 16.27
CA PRO A 100 21.24 4.16 17.60
C PRO A 100 21.07 2.82 18.29
N GLN A 101 20.03 2.04 17.94
CA GLN A 101 19.78 0.74 18.54
C GLN A 101 20.79 -0.33 18.10
N PHE A 102 21.42 -0.18 16.92
CA PHE A 102 22.57 -1.04 16.58
C PHE A 102 23.72 -0.81 17.55
N ILE A 103 24.02 0.46 17.89
CA ILE A 103 25.09 0.82 18.83
C ILE A 103 24.73 0.30 20.23
N LEU A 104 23.50 0.52 20.70
CA LEU A 104 23.02 0.00 21.98
C LEU A 104 23.19 -1.53 22.08
N GLY A 105 22.90 -2.24 20.97
CA GLY A 105 23.10 -3.69 20.93
C GLY A 105 24.55 -4.11 21.00
N LEU A 106 25.48 -3.36 20.36
CA LEU A 106 26.92 -3.57 20.43
C LEU A 106 27.45 -3.28 21.84
N ASP A 107 26.87 -2.28 22.53
CA ASP A 107 27.18 -1.95 23.93
C ASP A 107 26.54 -2.93 24.94
N GLY A 108 25.92 -4.00 24.44
CA GLY A 108 25.40 -5.11 25.24
C GLY A 108 23.98 -4.87 25.83
N MET A 109 23.25 -3.85 25.40
CA MET A 109 21.87 -3.64 25.86
C MET A 109 20.96 -4.80 25.44
N PRO A 110 20.41 -5.62 26.39
CA PRO A 110 19.49 -6.69 26.06
C PRO A 110 18.15 -6.15 25.54
N ARG A 111 17.51 -6.86 24.62
CA ARG A 111 16.12 -6.56 24.25
C ARG A 111 15.15 -6.89 25.40
N ARG A 112 13.95 -6.32 25.37
CA ARG A 112 12.85 -6.56 26.33
C ARG A 112 13.10 -6.03 27.76
N LEU A 113 14.03 -5.09 27.92
CA LEU A 113 14.16 -4.36 29.16
C LEU A 113 13.02 -3.35 29.31
N TYR A 114 12.40 -3.32 30.50
CA TYR A 114 11.40 -2.30 30.85
C TYR A 114 12.03 -1.05 31.44
N THR A 115 13.26 -1.16 31.99
CA THR A 115 14.06 -0.05 32.51
C THR A 115 15.54 -0.39 32.51
N TYR A 116 16.40 0.60 32.66
CA TYR A 116 17.85 0.49 32.77
C TYR A 116 18.40 1.51 33.76
N MET A 117 19.58 1.26 34.30
CA MET A 117 20.19 2.19 35.27
C MET A 117 20.96 3.30 34.58
N PRO A 118 21.05 4.52 35.20
CA PRO A 118 21.87 5.61 34.66
C PRO A 118 23.35 5.23 34.46
N SER A 119 23.85 4.30 35.29
CA SER A 119 25.24 3.78 35.22
C SER A 119 25.52 2.98 33.93
N ASP A 120 24.49 2.48 33.26
CA ASP A 120 24.66 1.62 32.07
C ASP A 120 25.05 2.45 30.83
N GLY A 121 24.92 3.78 30.87
CA GLY A 121 25.33 4.69 29.79
C GLY A 121 24.39 4.70 28.58
N TRP A 122 23.29 3.94 28.59
CA TRP A 122 22.40 3.78 27.43
C TRP A 122 21.35 4.87 27.26
N TRP A 123 21.24 5.78 28.21
CA TRP A 123 20.17 6.78 28.27
C TRP A 123 20.12 7.69 27.02
N LEU A 124 21.29 8.18 26.56
CA LEU A 124 21.36 9.14 25.45
C LEU A 124 20.86 8.52 24.14
N LEU A 125 21.32 7.32 23.80
CA LEU A 125 20.93 6.64 22.57
C LEU A 125 19.46 6.24 22.59
N ASN A 126 18.93 5.82 23.75
CA ASN A 126 17.49 5.57 23.91
C ASN A 126 16.67 6.86 23.80
N PHE A 127 17.16 7.98 24.32
CA PHE A 127 16.50 9.28 24.18
C PHE A 127 16.44 9.71 22.70
N ILE A 128 17.54 9.58 21.96
CA ILE A 128 17.59 9.82 20.52
C ILE A 128 16.60 8.92 19.78
N SER A 129 16.56 7.61 20.10
CA SER A 129 15.57 6.68 19.55
C SER A 129 14.13 7.12 19.81
N THR A 130 13.85 7.65 21.01
CA THR A 130 12.52 8.16 21.36
C THR A 130 12.13 9.38 20.50
N ILE A 131 13.08 10.31 20.29
CA ILE A 131 12.87 11.45 19.38
C ILE A 131 12.55 10.94 17.97
N GLY A 132 13.29 9.94 17.48
CA GLY A 132 13.02 9.32 16.18
C GLY A 132 11.62 8.73 16.09
N ALA A 133 11.18 8.02 17.12
CA ALA A 133 9.82 7.47 17.18
C ALA A 133 8.73 8.56 17.15
N LEU A 134 8.94 9.68 17.87
CA LEU A 134 8.02 10.83 17.82
C LEU A 134 7.96 11.46 16.44
N LEU A 135 9.10 11.60 15.75
CA LEU A 135 9.15 12.10 14.37
C LEU A 135 8.37 11.21 13.41
N MET A 136 8.50 9.88 13.52
CA MET A 136 7.69 8.94 12.72
C MET A 136 6.20 9.12 13.00
N GLY A 137 5.82 9.25 14.28
CA GLY A 137 4.43 9.50 14.67
C GLY A 137 3.87 10.77 14.05
N ILE A 138 4.62 11.87 14.09
CA ILE A 138 4.24 13.14 13.45
C ILE A 138 4.14 12.94 11.93
N GLY A 139 5.10 12.24 11.31
CA GLY A 139 5.04 11.91 9.89
C GLY A 139 3.76 11.16 9.51
N PHE A 140 3.34 10.20 10.32
CA PHE A 140 2.07 9.49 10.12
C PHE A 140 0.84 10.42 10.24
N LEU A 141 0.86 11.39 11.15
CA LEU A 141 -0.21 12.38 11.26
C LEU A 141 -0.33 13.25 9.99
N PHE A 142 0.77 13.54 9.30
CA PHE A 142 0.71 14.22 7.99
C PHE A 142 0.00 13.39 6.92
N LEU A 143 0.16 12.05 6.93
CA LEU A 143 -0.61 11.18 6.04
C LEU A 143 -2.10 11.26 6.35
N VAL A 144 -2.47 11.16 7.63
CA VAL A 144 -3.88 11.28 8.07
C VAL A 144 -4.45 12.63 7.64
N ALA A 145 -3.69 13.72 7.85
CA ALA A 145 -4.09 15.06 7.41
C ALA A 145 -4.26 15.13 5.88
N SER A 146 -3.39 14.48 5.11
CA SER A 146 -3.50 14.41 3.64
C SER A 146 -4.77 13.67 3.19
N ILE A 147 -5.10 12.57 3.86
CA ILE A 147 -6.35 11.80 3.61
C ILE A 147 -7.58 12.67 3.92
N VAL A 148 -7.62 13.30 5.08
CA VAL A 148 -8.74 14.17 5.48
C VAL A 148 -8.87 15.36 4.52
N TYR A 149 -7.75 15.99 4.17
CA TYR A 149 -7.72 17.09 3.20
C TYR A 149 -8.28 16.67 1.84
N ALA A 150 -7.88 15.51 1.33
CA ALA A 150 -8.35 14.99 0.06
C ALA A 150 -9.88 14.78 0.06
N HIS A 151 -10.44 14.21 1.12
CA HIS A 151 -11.89 14.01 1.23
C HIS A 151 -12.71 15.31 1.30
N ILE A 152 -12.13 16.36 1.87
CA ILE A 152 -12.84 17.65 2.07
C ILE A 152 -12.67 18.58 0.88
N LYS A 153 -11.46 18.62 0.27
CA LYS A 153 -11.10 19.67 -0.69
C LYS A 153 -10.60 19.18 -2.04
N ALA A 154 -10.14 17.94 -2.18
CA ALA A 154 -9.61 17.50 -3.45
C ALA A 154 -10.74 17.30 -4.46
N PRO A 155 -10.58 17.74 -5.72
CA PRO A 155 -11.51 17.41 -6.78
C PRO A 155 -11.48 15.90 -7.04
N ARG A 156 -12.60 15.38 -7.55
CA ARG A 156 -12.64 14.00 -8.03
C ARG A 156 -11.93 13.91 -9.37
N GLU A 157 -11.05 12.94 -9.48
CA GLU A 157 -10.37 12.63 -10.73
C GLU A 157 -11.34 11.94 -11.71
N ALA A 158 -11.50 12.49 -12.89
CA ALA A 158 -12.36 11.91 -13.92
C ALA A 158 -11.63 10.90 -14.81
N THR A 159 -10.29 10.96 -14.88
CA THR A 159 -9.47 10.07 -15.70
C THR A 159 -8.94 8.87 -14.90
N GLY A 160 -8.75 7.74 -15.58
CA GLY A 160 -8.06 6.57 -15.03
C GLY A 160 -6.56 6.78 -14.86
N ASP A 161 -5.93 7.64 -15.65
CA ASP A 161 -4.50 7.96 -15.60
C ASP A 161 -4.23 9.18 -14.71
N ASN A 162 -4.23 8.93 -13.41
CA ASN A 162 -4.15 9.98 -12.38
C ASN A 162 -2.75 10.56 -12.13
N TRP A 163 -1.73 10.03 -12.79
CA TRP A 163 -0.33 10.46 -12.62
C TRP A 163 0.19 11.24 -13.82
N ASP A 164 -0.57 12.26 -14.26
CA ASP A 164 -0.20 13.21 -15.32
C ASP A 164 0.19 12.54 -16.65
N GLY A 165 -0.56 11.49 -17.01
CA GLY A 165 -0.32 10.73 -18.23
C GLY A 165 0.85 9.73 -18.14
N LEU A 166 1.43 9.51 -16.95
CA LEU A 166 2.57 8.61 -16.75
C LEU A 166 2.17 7.14 -16.50
N GLY A 167 0.87 6.83 -16.45
CA GLY A 167 0.38 5.46 -16.33
C GLY A 167 0.91 4.58 -17.47
N ARG A 168 1.49 3.42 -17.12
CA ARG A 168 2.14 2.51 -18.07
C ARG A 168 1.36 1.20 -18.25
N THR A 169 0.74 0.74 -17.21
CA THR A 169 0.07 -0.54 -17.10
C THR A 169 -1.45 -0.39 -17.18
N LEU A 170 -2.16 -1.51 -17.42
CA LEU A 170 -3.58 -1.51 -17.74
C LEU A 170 -4.48 -0.98 -16.62
N GLU A 171 -4.06 -1.03 -15.36
CA GLU A 171 -4.84 -0.44 -14.26
C GLU A 171 -5.07 1.07 -14.42
N TRP A 172 -4.20 1.76 -15.16
CA TRP A 172 -4.31 3.20 -15.45
C TRP A 172 -5.10 3.50 -16.74
N SER A 173 -5.38 2.48 -17.54
CA SER A 173 -6.14 2.63 -18.80
C SER A 173 -7.67 2.60 -18.62
N THR A 174 -8.16 2.49 -17.40
CA THR A 174 -9.60 2.48 -17.10
C THR A 174 -10.26 3.82 -17.44
N ALA A 175 -11.55 3.78 -17.76
CA ALA A 175 -12.32 4.93 -18.20
C ALA A 175 -12.43 6.06 -17.15
N SER A 176 -12.25 5.74 -15.86
CA SER A 176 -12.31 6.69 -14.74
C SER A 176 -11.33 6.30 -13.63
N ALA A 177 -11.08 7.21 -12.70
CA ALA A 177 -10.23 6.96 -11.53
C ALA A 177 -10.73 5.76 -10.73
N ILE A 178 -11.99 5.79 -10.29
CA ILE A 178 -12.67 4.60 -9.75
C ILE A 178 -13.30 3.88 -10.94
N PRO A 179 -12.78 2.71 -11.33
CA PRO A 179 -13.30 1.99 -12.48
C PRO A 179 -14.74 1.48 -12.21
N PRO A 180 -15.57 1.35 -13.27
CA PRO A 180 -16.83 0.65 -13.15
C PRO A 180 -16.60 -0.82 -12.74
N LYS A 181 -17.64 -1.49 -12.24
CA LYS A 181 -17.53 -2.88 -11.73
C LYS A 181 -16.91 -3.87 -12.74
N TYR A 182 -17.12 -3.64 -14.02
CA TYR A 182 -16.55 -4.46 -15.10
C TYR A 182 -15.13 -4.08 -15.52
N ASN A 183 -14.52 -3.05 -14.93
CA ASN A 183 -13.22 -2.44 -15.24
C ASN A 183 -13.10 -1.92 -16.68
N PHE A 184 -13.30 -2.76 -17.68
CA PHE A 184 -13.20 -2.45 -19.10
C PHE A 184 -14.49 -2.84 -19.82
N ALA A 185 -15.10 -1.89 -20.52
CA ALA A 185 -16.26 -2.17 -21.38
C ALA A 185 -15.90 -3.11 -22.55
N ILE A 186 -14.64 -3.05 -22.98
CA ILE A 186 -14.04 -3.91 -23.98
C ILE A 186 -12.67 -4.30 -23.45
N THR A 187 -12.38 -5.59 -23.41
CA THR A 187 -11.08 -6.10 -22.99
C THR A 187 -9.99 -5.53 -23.89
N PRO A 188 -9.00 -4.81 -23.35
CA PRO A 188 -7.92 -4.26 -24.15
C PRO A 188 -7.03 -5.36 -24.72
N ASP A 189 -6.57 -5.18 -25.96
CA ASP A 189 -5.56 -6.04 -26.56
C ASP A 189 -4.20 -5.74 -25.92
N TRP A 190 -3.54 -6.80 -25.43
CA TRP A 190 -2.23 -6.71 -24.80
C TRP A 190 -1.15 -7.25 -25.75
N ASN A 191 -0.35 -6.37 -26.29
CA ASN A 191 0.69 -6.71 -27.27
C ASN A 191 2.11 -6.46 -26.75
N ASP A 192 2.27 -5.73 -25.62
CA ASP A 192 3.57 -5.35 -25.08
C ASP A 192 3.53 -5.36 -23.54
N TYR A 193 4.69 -5.32 -22.90
CA TYR A 193 4.86 -5.23 -21.44
C TYR A 193 4.24 -3.96 -20.86
N ASP A 194 4.37 -2.83 -21.55
CA ASP A 194 3.80 -1.55 -21.19
C ASP A 194 2.57 -1.24 -22.04
N THR A 195 1.57 -2.11 -22.01
CA THR A 195 0.40 -2.09 -22.88
C THR A 195 -0.29 -0.72 -22.94
N PHE A 196 -0.42 0.00 -21.82
CA PHE A 196 -1.08 1.31 -21.83
C PHE A 196 -0.23 2.40 -22.51
N VAL A 197 1.10 2.31 -22.41
CA VAL A 197 2.00 3.19 -23.19
C VAL A 197 1.83 2.94 -24.68
N ASP A 198 1.84 1.67 -25.11
CA ASP A 198 1.60 1.27 -26.49
C ASP A 198 0.24 1.81 -27.00
N MET A 199 -0.80 1.68 -26.19
CA MET A 199 -2.14 2.23 -26.52
C MET A 199 -2.11 3.76 -26.69
N LYS A 200 -1.34 4.50 -25.86
CA LYS A 200 -1.20 5.96 -25.97
C LYS A 200 -0.44 6.37 -27.23
N GLU A 201 0.70 5.70 -27.49
CA GLU A 201 1.56 5.98 -28.66
C GLU A 201 0.82 5.75 -29.98
N HIS A 202 -0.07 4.76 -30.02
CA HIS A 202 -0.88 4.47 -31.20
C HIS A 202 -2.27 5.12 -31.20
N GLY A 203 -2.56 6.01 -30.24
CA GLY A 203 -3.85 6.68 -30.14
C GLY A 203 -5.05 5.76 -29.86
N ARG A 204 -4.81 4.56 -29.35
CA ARG A 204 -5.84 3.54 -29.07
C ARG A 204 -6.42 3.62 -27.66
N HIS A 205 -5.96 4.55 -26.84
CA HIS A 205 -6.50 4.76 -25.50
C HIS A 205 -7.83 5.52 -25.57
N TYR A 206 -8.81 5.08 -24.75
CA TYR A 206 -10.15 5.69 -24.68
C TYR A 206 -10.87 5.77 -26.03
N LEU A 207 -10.70 4.77 -26.89
CA LEU A 207 -11.43 4.71 -28.16
C LEU A 207 -12.93 4.55 -27.92
N ASP A 208 -13.70 5.32 -28.67
CA ASP A 208 -15.15 5.10 -28.75
C ASP A 208 -15.43 3.80 -29.49
N ASN A 209 -16.02 2.86 -28.82
CA ASN A 209 -16.59 1.70 -29.47
C ASN A 209 -18.10 1.72 -29.26
N HIS A 210 -18.84 1.61 -30.31
CA HIS A 210 -20.31 1.60 -30.29
C HIS A 210 -20.89 0.17 -30.20
N ASN A 211 -20.03 -0.87 -30.23
CA ASN A 211 -20.41 -2.28 -30.23
C ASN A 211 -20.18 -2.93 -28.86
N TYR A 212 -20.85 -2.41 -27.83
CA TYR A 212 -20.83 -3.05 -26.52
C TYR A 212 -21.62 -4.35 -26.53
N LYS A 213 -21.20 -5.29 -25.65
CA LYS A 213 -21.87 -6.58 -25.44
C LYS A 213 -22.30 -6.70 -23.98
N ASP A 214 -23.23 -7.58 -23.71
CA ASP A 214 -23.57 -7.92 -22.34
C ASP A 214 -22.36 -8.52 -21.61
N ILE A 215 -22.09 -8.03 -20.40
CA ILE A 215 -20.96 -8.45 -19.59
C ILE A 215 -21.48 -9.32 -18.45
N HIS A 216 -21.00 -10.56 -18.38
CA HIS A 216 -21.29 -11.47 -17.28
C HIS A 216 -20.41 -11.15 -16.07
N MET A 217 -21.01 -10.93 -14.91
CA MET A 217 -20.35 -10.60 -13.66
C MET A 217 -20.71 -11.63 -12.57
N PRO A 218 -19.76 -12.04 -11.72
CA PRO A 218 -20.06 -12.88 -10.56
C PRO A 218 -20.84 -12.08 -9.50
N ASN A 219 -21.64 -12.75 -8.68
CA ASN A 219 -22.29 -12.12 -7.54
C ASN A 219 -21.30 -11.81 -6.42
N ASP A 220 -21.51 -10.70 -5.73
CA ASP A 220 -20.76 -10.36 -4.53
C ASP A 220 -21.06 -11.38 -3.41
N THR A 221 -20.03 -11.78 -2.68
CA THR A 221 -20.17 -12.75 -1.58
C THR A 221 -19.50 -12.26 -0.30
N PRO A 222 -20.16 -12.38 0.87
CA PRO A 222 -19.58 -12.03 2.16
C PRO A 222 -18.65 -13.10 2.73
N VAL A 223 -18.41 -14.21 2.01
CA VAL A 223 -17.63 -15.36 2.49
C VAL A 223 -16.22 -14.95 2.92
N GLY A 224 -15.52 -14.15 2.10
CA GLY A 224 -14.17 -13.68 2.42
C GLY A 224 -14.12 -12.86 3.71
N PHE A 225 -15.15 -12.05 3.97
CA PHE A 225 -15.27 -11.26 5.20
C PHE A 225 -15.43 -12.17 6.43
N TRP A 226 -16.33 -13.13 6.40
CA TRP A 226 -16.52 -14.07 7.51
C TRP A 226 -15.29 -14.93 7.76
N MET A 227 -14.65 -15.43 6.70
CA MET A 227 -13.40 -16.17 6.85
C MET A 227 -12.30 -15.31 7.49
N GLY A 228 -12.18 -14.05 7.09
CA GLY A 228 -11.24 -13.08 7.67
C GLY A 228 -11.50 -12.86 9.18
N ILE A 229 -12.76 -12.72 9.59
CA ILE A 229 -13.14 -12.59 11.00
C ILE A 229 -12.72 -13.84 11.79
N PHE A 230 -13.10 -15.03 11.33
CA PHE A 230 -12.74 -16.27 12.01
C PHE A 230 -11.23 -16.46 12.09
N PHE A 231 -10.50 -16.12 11.02
CA PHE A 231 -9.04 -16.22 11.00
C PHE A 231 -8.40 -15.25 12.02
N THR A 232 -8.88 -14.01 12.08
CA THR A 232 -8.35 -12.99 12.99
C THR A 232 -8.63 -13.35 14.45
N ILE A 233 -9.87 -13.71 14.77
CA ILE A 233 -10.28 -14.08 16.12
C ILE A 233 -9.60 -15.39 16.55
N GLY A 234 -9.55 -16.38 15.66
CA GLY A 234 -8.86 -17.64 15.91
C GLY A 234 -7.37 -17.47 16.16
N GLY A 235 -6.69 -16.62 15.36
CA GLY A 235 -5.29 -16.26 15.56
C GLY A 235 -5.05 -15.58 16.91
N PHE A 236 -5.94 -14.65 17.30
CA PHE A 236 -5.89 -14.03 18.62
C PHE A 236 -5.95 -15.06 19.76
N PHE A 237 -6.89 -15.99 19.72
CA PHE A 237 -7.01 -17.03 20.74
C PHE A 237 -5.83 -18.01 20.76
N LEU A 238 -5.19 -18.27 19.61
CA LEU A 238 -3.95 -19.06 19.55
C LEU A 238 -2.77 -18.35 20.23
N ILE A 239 -2.65 -17.03 20.11
CA ILE A 239 -1.60 -16.26 20.79
C ILE A 239 -1.73 -16.39 22.33
N PHE A 240 -2.94 -16.45 22.84
CA PHE A 240 -3.23 -16.61 24.27
C PHE A 240 -3.37 -18.07 24.71
N GLU A 241 -2.96 -19.03 23.87
CA GLU A 241 -2.99 -20.47 24.14
C GLU A 241 -4.39 -21.02 24.51
N THR A 242 -5.44 -20.31 24.14
CA THR A 242 -6.83 -20.72 24.40
C THR A 242 -7.34 -21.57 23.22
N LEU A 243 -7.11 -22.88 23.30
CA LEU A 243 -7.35 -23.81 22.18
C LEU A 243 -8.84 -23.95 21.82
N VAL A 244 -9.75 -23.98 22.78
CA VAL A 244 -11.18 -24.22 22.50
C VAL A 244 -11.78 -23.17 21.57
N PRO A 245 -11.69 -21.85 21.87
CA PRO A 245 -12.19 -20.83 20.94
C PRO A 245 -11.44 -20.83 19.61
N ALA A 246 -10.14 -21.15 19.59
CA ALA A 246 -9.37 -21.25 18.36
C ALA A 246 -9.90 -22.37 17.44
N ILE A 247 -10.22 -23.55 18.01
CA ILE A 247 -10.81 -24.68 17.27
C ILE A 247 -12.20 -24.31 16.76
N ILE A 248 -13.02 -23.59 17.55
CA ILE A 248 -14.34 -23.13 17.10
C ILE A 248 -14.21 -22.19 15.89
N CYS A 249 -13.25 -21.26 15.92
CA CYS A 249 -12.98 -20.37 14.79
C CYS A 249 -12.49 -21.14 13.54
N LEU A 250 -11.62 -22.11 13.74
CA LEU A 250 -11.16 -23.00 12.66
C LEU A 250 -12.33 -23.78 12.04
N ALA A 251 -13.19 -24.35 12.86
CA ALA A 251 -14.43 -24.99 12.40
C ALA A 251 -15.32 -24.02 11.63
N GLY A 252 -15.45 -22.76 12.09
CA GLY A 252 -16.17 -21.70 11.39
C GLY A 252 -15.63 -21.43 9.97
N ILE A 253 -14.30 -21.42 9.80
CA ILE A 253 -13.67 -21.30 8.47
C ILE A 253 -14.11 -22.47 7.58
N PHE A 254 -13.95 -23.71 8.04
CA PHE A 254 -14.32 -24.90 7.26
C PHE A 254 -15.81 -24.94 6.93
N ILE A 255 -16.68 -24.62 7.89
CA ILE A 255 -18.13 -24.56 7.66
C ILE A 255 -18.45 -23.51 6.57
N THR A 256 -17.82 -22.33 6.65
CA THR A 256 -18.03 -21.28 5.65
C THR A 256 -17.56 -21.71 4.26
N MET A 257 -16.42 -22.40 4.15
CA MET A 257 -15.92 -22.95 2.90
C MET A 257 -16.85 -24.02 2.34
N ILE A 258 -17.28 -24.96 3.18
CA ILE A 258 -18.21 -26.04 2.77
C ILE A 258 -19.53 -25.42 2.32
N TRP A 259 -20.10 -24.51 3.08
CA TRP A 259 -21.33 -23.81 2.71
C TRP A 259 -21.20 -23.11 1.34
N ARG A 260 -20.08 -22.41 1.08
CA ARG A 260 -19.82 -21.76 -0.20
C ARG A 260 -19.69 -22.76 -1.35
N SER A 261 -19.10 -23.94 -1.12
CA SER A 261 -18.91 -24.96 -2.16
C SER A 261 -20.22 -25.55 -2.70
N PHE A 262 -21.30 -25.48 -1.90
CA PHE A 262 -22.64 -25.92 -2.33
C PHE A 262 -23.46 -24.79 -2.99
N GLN A 263 -22.96 -23.55 -2.99
CA GLN A 263 -23.66 -22.46 -3.66
C GLN A 263 -23.28 -22.42 -5.14
N ILE A 264 -24.27 -22.54 -6.00
CA ILE A 264 -24.12 -22.32 -7.44
C ILE A 264 -24.27 -20.83 -7.71
N ASP A 265 -23.21 -20.22 -8.17
CA ASP A 265 -23.20 -18.80 -8.51
C ASP A 265 -23.47 -18.64 -10.01
N HIS A 266 -24.69 -18.25 -10.36
CA HIS A 266 -25.07 -17.98 -11.76
C HIS A 266 -24.62 -16.59 -12.23
N GLY A 267 -24.09 -15.74 -11.32
CA GLY A 267 -23.72 -14.37 -11.64
C GLY A 267 -24.92 -13.49 -12.05
N TYR A 268 -24.59 -12.33 -12.60
CA TYR A 268 -25.57 -11.44 -13.23
C TYR A 268 -24.99 -10.84 -14.52
N HIS A 269 -25.85 -10.31 -15.38
CA HIS A 269 -25.44 -9.67 -16.62
C HIS A 269 -25.66 -8.17 -16.52
N ILE A 270 -24.64 -7.41 -16.93
CA ILE A 270 -24.77 -5.96 -17.19
C ILE A 270 -25.08 -5.83 -18.67
N HIS A 271 -26.24 -5.27 -19.00
CA HIS A 271 -26.68 -5.16 -20.40
C HIS A 271 -25.83 -4.16 -21.20
N ALA A 272 -25.64 -4.42 -22.47
CA ALA A 272 -24.87 -3.55 -23.37
C ALA A 272 -25.34 -2.10 -23.38
N SER A 273 -26.65 -1.85 -23.19
CA SER A 273 -27.22 -0.51 -23.05
C SER A 273 -26.75 0.24 -21.81
N GLU A 274 -26.65 -0.46 -20.66
CA GLU A 274 -26.15 0.09 -19.40
C GLU A 274 -24.65 0.38 -19.48
N VAL A 275 -23.89 -0.50 -20.12
CA VAL A 275 -22.46 -0.29 -20.40
C VAL A 275 -22.29 0.96 -21.25
N ALA A 276 -23.05 1.10 -22.35
CA ALA A 276 -23.00 2.26 -23.24
C ALA A 276 -23.32 3.58 -22.53
N GLU A 277 -24.34 3.60 -21.68
CA GLU A 277 -24.71 4.78 -20.89
C GLU A 277 -23.63 5.17 -19.90
N THR A 278 -23.05 4.17 -19.21
CA THR A 278 -21.96 4.38 -18.25
C THR A 278 -20.73 4.95 -18.94
N GLU A 279 -20.28 4.38 -20.05
CA GLU A 279 -19.13 4.86 -20.81
C GLU A 279 -19.35 6.27 -21.37
N LYS A 280 -20.55 6.57 -21.86
CA LYS A 280 -20.92 7.92 -22.31
C LYS A 280 -20.79 8.95 -21.17
N ARG A 281 -21.33 8.65 -19.99
CA ARG A 281 -21.23 9.53 -18.82
C ARG A 281 -19.77 9.75 -18.39
N LEU A 282 -18.96 8.70 -18.37
CA LEU A 282 -17.53 8.80 -18.01
C LEU A 282 -16.74 9.62 -19.02
N ARG A 283 -17.05 9.48 -20.30
CA ARG A 283 -16.45 10.31 -21.37
C ARG A 283 -16.80 11.78 -21.21
N GLU A 284 -18.05 12.11 -21.00
CA GLU A 284 -18.50 13.50 -20.78
C GLU A 284 -17.78 14.13 -19.59
N ALA A 285 -17.59 13.37 -18.50
CA ALA A 285 -16.83 13.82 -17.33
C ALA A 285 -15.36 14.12 -17.67
N ARG A 286 -14.68 13.25 -18.44
CA ARG A 286 -13.30 13.48 -18.88
C ARG A 286 -13.14 14.70 -19.80
N ILE A 287 -14.08 14.91 -20.71
CA ILE A 287 -14.07 16.09 -21.60
C ILE A 287 -14.19 17.37 -20.78
N LYS A 288 -15.15 17.39 -19.84
CA LYS A 288 -15.37 18.54 -18.95
C LYS A 288 -14.14 18.87 -18.09
N GLU A 289 -13.44 17.85 -17.58
CA GLU A 289 -12.21 18.02 -16.81
C GLU A 289 -11.10 18.64 -17.66
N ARG A 290 -10.91 18.14 -18.88
CA ARG A 290 -9.92 18.68 -19.82
C ARG A 290 -10.17 20.14 -20.19
N GLU A 291 -11.43 20.50 -20.41
CA GLU A 291 -11.83 21.88 -20.69
C GLU A 291 -11.55 22.80 -19.49
N ALA A 292 -11.83 22.35 -18.25
CA ALA A 292 -11.53 23.10 -17.05
C ALA A 292 -10.03 23.37 -16.89
N VAL A 293 -9.17 22.36 -17.09
CA VAL A 293 -7.71 22.52 -17.02
C VAL A 293 -7.17 23.44 -18.12
N SER A 294 -7.76 23.42 -19.32
CA SER A 294 -7.34 24.31 -20.42
C SER A 294 -7.69 25.77 -20.20
N HIS A 295 -8.67 26.07 -19.33
CA HIS A 295 -9.04 27.44 -18.97
C HIS A 295 -8.21 28.02 -17.81
N GLU A 296 -7.51 27.18 -17.04
CA GLU A 296 -6.64 27.58 -15.92
C GLU A 296 -5.16 27.75 -16.34
N SER A 297 -4.78 27.26 -17.53
CA SER A 297 -3.43 27.39 -18.10
C SER A 297 -3.31 28.62 -19.01
#